data_091f83f8013da1b724929391dd2b3bea
#
_entry.id   091f83f8013da1b724929391dd2b3bea
#
_cell.length_a   1.000
_cell.length_b   1.000
_cell.length_c   1.000
_cell.angle_alpha   90.00
_cell.angle_beta   90.00
_cell.angle_gamma   90.00
#
_symmetry.space_group_name_H-M   'P 1'
#
loop_
_entity.id
_entity.type
_entity.pdbx_description
1 polymer ?
#
loop_
_entity_poly.entity_id
_entity_poly.type
_entity_poly.pdbx_seq_one_letter_code
_entity_poly.pdbx_strand_id
1 'polypeptide(L)'
;MVSRVNFLETAPVRIDDVARVVRQVVHPGIREEGGYVGYIVLGDRETGRALGVTLWENDEAREASDAVAHQIRPRVEQGTGGTMRAVETYDVLFFDVGGE
;
A
#
# COMPACT_ATOMS: atom_id res chain seq x y z
N MET A 1 7.27 6.60 13.84
CA MET A 1 6.44 5.97 12.81
C MET A 1 6.94 6.36 11.43
N VAL A 2 7.03 5.40 10.56
CA VAL A 2 7.51 5.59 9.19
C VAL A 2 6.52 4.98 8.21
N SER A 3 6.67 5.29 6.93
CA SER A 3 5.76 4.81 5.90
C SER A 3 6.50 4.22 4.71
N ARG A 4 5.79 3.34 3.99
CA ARG A 4 6.13 2.95 2.62
C ARG A 4 4.97 3.39 1.74
N VAL A 5 5.28 4.19 0.71
CA VAL A 5 4.29 4.69 -0.23
C VAL A 5 4.49 4.01 -1.57
N ASN A 6 3.47 3.30 -2.02
CA ASN A 6 3.49 2.59 -3.29
C ASN A 6 2.64 3.37 -4.29
N PHE A 7 3.20 3.64 -5.46
CA PHE A 7 2.52 4.37 -6.53
C PHE A 7 2.14 3.38 -7.63
N LEU A 8 0.85 3.27 -7.90
CA LEU A 8 0.30 2.36 -8.91
C LEU A 8 -0.48 3.17 -9.93
N GLU A 9 -0.41 2.75 -11.18
CA GLU A 9 -1.23 3.33 -12.24
C GLU A 9 -1.97 2.22 -12.95
N THR A 10 -3.28 2.34 -13.05
CA THR A 10 -4.14 1.37 -13.73
C THR A 10 -5.12 2.09 -14.64
N ALA A 11 -5.87 1.36 -15.44
CA ALA A 11 -6.95 1.96 -16.21
C ALA A 11 -8.00 2.54 -15.25
N PRO A 12 -8.52 3.75 -15.50
CA PRO A 12 -9.49 4.36 -14.59
C PRO A 12 -10.70 3.48 -14.28
N VAL A 13 -11.18 2.72 -15.25
CA VAL A 13 -12.31 1.82 -15.07
C VAL A 13 -12.00 0.68 -14.09
N ARG A 14 -10.72 0.42 -13.84
CA ARG A 14 -10.27 -0.65 -12.94
C ARG A 14 -9.85 -0.16 -11.56
N ILE A 15 -10.07 1.12 -11.27
CA ILE A 15 -9.60 1.68 -9.99
C ILE A 15 -10.15 0.94 -8.77
N ASP A 16 -11.39 0.46 -8.84
CA ASP A 16 -12.00 -0.27 -7.72
C ASP A 16 -11.38 -1.66 -7.50
N ASP A 17 -10.72 -2.21 -8.52
CA ASP A 17 -9.98 -3.47 -8.36
C ASP A 17 -8.81 -3.31 -7.39
N VAL A 18 -8.27 -2.08 -7.27
CA VAL A 18 -7.17 -1.81 -6.34
C VAL A 18 -7.60 -2.11 -4.90
N ALA A 19 -8.75 -1.60 -4.48
CA ALA A 19 -9.26 -1.84 -3.13
C ALA A 19 -9.53 -3.32 -2.89
N ARG A 20 -10.08 -4.02 -3.89
CA ARG A 20 -10.36 -5.45 -3.81
C ARG A 20 -9.06 -6.25 -3.62
N VAL A 21 -8.05 -5.96 -4.43
CA VAL A 21 -6.76 -6.66 -4.36
C VAL A 21 -6.07 -6.36 -3.03
N VAL A 22 -6.15 -5.12 -2.55
CA VAL A 22 -5.59 -4.78 -1.24
C VAL A 22 -6.24 -5.62 -0.14
N ARG A 23 -7.56 -5.70 -0.13
CA ARG A 23 -8.27 -6.48 0.90
C ARG A 23 -7.96 -7.97 0.83
N GLN A 24 -7.85 -8.52 -0.38
CA GLN A 24 -7.73 -9.96 -0.58
C GLN A 24 -6.30 -10.47 -0.58
N VAL A 25 -5.35 -9.64 -0.99
CA VAL A 25 -3.97 -10.08 -1.22
C VAL A 25 -2.98 -9.35 -0.31
N VAL A 26 -3.01 -8.02 -0.30
CA VAL A 26 -1.97 -7.22 0.36
C VAL A 26 -2.15 -7.21 1.87
N HIS A 27 -3.30 -6.77 2.32
CA HIS A 27 -3.57 -6.60 3.75
C HIS A 27 -3.41 -7.90 4.55
N PRO A 28 -3.93 -9.04 4.10
CA PRO A 28 -3.72 -10.28 4.85
C PRO A 28 -2.24 -10.66 5.02
N GLY A 29 -1.41 -10.30 4.05
CA GLY A 29 0.02 -10.59 4.10
C GLY A 29 0.80 -9.67 5.01
N ILE A 30 0.55 -8.36 4.90
CA ILE A 30 1.37 -7.38 5.63
C ILE A 30 0.93 -7.18 7.08
N ARG A 31 -0.34 -7.36 7.39
CA ARG A 31 -0.85 -7.11 8.76
C ARG A 31 -0.22 -8.03 9.81
N GLU A 32 0.32 -9.16 9.39
CA GLU A 32 0.95 -10.10 10.29
C GLU A 32 2.42 -9.77 10.56
N GLU A 33 2.98 -8.80 9.82
CA GLU A 33 4.37 -8.39 10.00
C GLU A 33 4.54 -7.58 11.29
N GLY A 34 5.61 -7.82 12.02
CA GLY A 34 5.90 -7.08 13.24
C GLY A 34 6.05 -5.59 12.97
N GLY A 35 5.45 -4.78 13.84
CA GLY A 35 5.52 -3.32 13.73
C GLY A 35 4.55 -2.70 12.73
N TYR A 36 3.66 -3.49 12.15
CA TYR A 36 2.60 -2.95 11.29
C TYR A 36 1.66 -2.07 12.11
N VAL A 37 1.39 -0.85 11.61
CA VAL A 37 0.54 0.13 12.30
C VAL A 37 -0.78 0.35 11.55
N GLY A 38 -0.73 0.48 10.25
CA GLY A 38 -1.94 0.77 9.49
C GLY A 38 -1.70 0.86 7.99
N TYR A 39 -2.80 1.03 7.26
CA TYR A 39 -2.79 1.04 5.81
C TYR A 39 -3.89 1.97 5.32
N ILE A 40 -3.55 2.81 4.37
CA ILE A 40 -4.55 3.63 3.67
C ILE A 40 -4.30 3.52 2.17
N VAL A 41 -5.38 3.37 1.41
CA VAL A 41 -5.32 3.30 -0.05
C VAL A 41 -6.13 4.45 -0.62
N LEU A 42 -5.50 5.23 -1.46
CA LEU A 42 -6.09 6.39 -2.10
C LEU A 42 -6.14 6.15 -3.61
N GLY A 43 -7.16 6.65 -4.26
CA GLY A 43 -7.28 6.47 -5.70
C GLY A 43 -7.94 7.65 -6.38
N ASP A 44 -7.53 7.89 -7.63
CA ASP A 44 -8.12 8.91 -8.49
C ASP A 44 -8.88 8.18 -9.60
N ARG A 45 -10.20 8.31 -9.57
CA ARG A 45 -11.07 7.60 -10.53
C ARG A 45 -10.99 8.14 -11.94
N GLU A 46 -10.47 9.35 -12.10
CA GLU A 46 -10.33 9.95 -13.43
C GLU A 46 -9.05 9.50 -14.13
N THR A 47 -7.96 9.39 -13.37
CA THR A 47 -6.64 9.09 -13.94
C THR A 47 -6.24 7.62 -13.83
N GLY A 48 -6.81 6.89 -12.86
CA GLY A 48 -6.38 5.53 -12.56
C GLY A 48 -5.15 5.46 -11.67
N ARG A 49 -4.73 6.59 -11.11
CA ARG A 49 -3.60 6.61 -10.15
C ARG A 49 -4.07 6.19 -8.78
N ALA A 50 -3.25 5.40 -8.11
CA ALA A 50 -3.54 4.95 -6.75
C ALA A 50 -2.27 4.98 -5.92
N LEU A 51 -2.44 5.24 -4.62
CA LEU A 51 -1.37 5.19 -3.65
C LEU A 51 -1.76 4.22 -2.56
N GLY A 52 -0.83 3.32 -2.22
CA GLY A 52 -0.96 2.48 -1.05
C GLY A 52 0.07 2.92 -0.03
N VAL A 53 -0.38 3.37 1.13
CA VAL A 53 0.50 3.85 2.19
C VAL A 53 0.41 2.90 3.37
N THR A 54 1.51 2.18 3.65
CA THR A 54 1.60 1.32 4.83
C THR A 54 2.38 2.06 5.90
N LEU A 55 1.93 1.94 7.14
CA LEU A 55 2.53 2.61 8.30
C LEU A 55 3.19 1.58 9.21
N TRP A 56 4.37 1.91 9.70
CA TRP A 56 5.23 1.01 10.49
C TRP A 56 5.75 1.74 11.72
N GLU A 57 5.96 1.00 12.82
CA GLU A 57 6.46 1.59 14.07
C GLU A 57 7.81 2.29 13.89
N ASN A 58 8.69 1.70 13.08
CA ASN A 58 10.05 2.19 12.88
C ASN A 58 10.64 1.67 11.57
N ASP A 59 11.83 2.12 11.22
CA ASP A 59 12.52 1.72 10.00
C ASP A 59 12.82 0.23 9.97
N GLU A 60 13.17 -0.35 11.12
CA GLU A 60 13.50 -1.79 11.19
C GLU A 60 12.29 -2.64 10.81
N ALA A 61 11.10 -2.29 11.32
CA ALA A 61 9.87 -3.01 11.00
C ALA A 61 9.54 -2.88 9.51
N ARG A 62 9.68 -1.68 8.95
CA ARG A 62 9.43 -1.46 7.53
C ARG A 62 10.39 -2.28 6.68
N GLU A 63 11.68 -2.24 7.00
CA GLU A 63 12.68 -2.99 6.25
C GLU A 63 12.47 -4.50 6.35
N ALA A 64 12.07 -4.99 7.52
CA ALA A 64 11.78 -6.41 7.71
C ALA A 64 10.60 -6.87 6.83
N SER A 65 9.69 -5.97 6.47
CA SER A 65 8.56 -6.30 5.61
C SER A 65 8.88 -6.25 4.11
N ASP A 66 10.08 -5.82 3.72
CA ASP A 66 10.44 -5.65 2.31
C ASP A 66 10.30 -6.94 1.50
N ALA A 67 10.68 -8.07 2.06
CA ALA A 67 10.59 -9.35 1.35
C ALA A 67 9.15 -9.70 0.99
N VAL A 68 8.24 -9.55 1.94
CA VAL A 68 6.81 -9.81 1.73
C VAL A 68 6.22 -8.79 0.74
N ALA A 69 6.58 -7.53 0.87
CA ALA A 69 6.12 -6.49 -0.04
C ALA A 69 6.57 -6.78 -1.48
N HIS A 70 7.81 -7.23 -1.64
CA HIS A 70 8.35 -7.57 -2.96
C HIS A 70 7.59 -8.74 -3.60
N GLN A 71 7.23 -9.74 -2.82
CA GLN A 71 6.47 -10.90 -3.31
C GLN A 71 5.04 -10.53 -3.70
N ILE A 72 4.46 -9.55 -3.03
CA ILE A 72 3.07 -9.14 -3.25
C ILE A 72 2.91 -8.30 -4.52
N ARG A 73 3.91 -7.48 -4.87
CA ARG A 73 3.81 -6.54 -6.01
C ARG A 73 3.33 -7.15 -7.32
N PRO A 74 3.90 -8.28 -7.79
CA PRO A 74 3.42 -8.87 -9.04
C PRO A 74 1.94 -9.28 -8.97
N ARG A 75 1.49 -9.71 -7.80
CA ARG A 75 0.09 -10.10 -7.60
C ARG A 75 -0.84 -8.90 -7.68
N VAL A 76 -0.38 -7.75 -7.17
CA VAL A 76 -1.13 -6.51 -7.28
C VAL A 76 -1.25 -6.09 -8.75
N GLU A 77 -0.16 -6.15 -9.49
CA GLU A 77 -0.18 -5.81 -10.91
C GLU A 77 -1.11 -6.75 -11.70
N GLN A 78 -1.05 -8.04 -11.42
CA GLN A 78 -1.94 -9.01 -12.08
C GLN A 78 -3.41 -8.75 -11.74
N GLY A 79 -3.70 -8.50 -10.47
CA GLY A 79 -5.08 -8.33 -10.00
C GLY A 79 -5.73 -7.02 -10.43
N THR A 80 -4.93 -5.99 -10.70
CA THR A 80 -5.43 -4.67 -11.08
C THR A 80 -5.24 -4.34 -12.55
N GLY A 81 -4.40 -5.11 -13.25
CA GLY A 81 -3.98 -4.77 -14.60
C GLY A 81 -3.08 -3.54 -14.66
N GLY A 82 -2.63 -3.05 -13.50
CA GLY A 82 -1.84 -1.85 -13.41
C GLY A 82 -0.35 -2.09 -13.36
N THR A 83 0.39 -1.00 -13.25
CA THR A 83 1.85 -1.01 -13.16
C THR A 83 2.28 -0.23 -11.92
N MET A 84 3.13 -0.86 -11.11
CA MET A 84 3.77 -0.17 -9.99
C MET A 84 4.81 0.79 -10.54
N ARG A 85 4.64 2.08 -10.28
CA ARG A 85 5.50 3.13 -10.84
C ARG A 85 6.67 3.47 -9.94
N ALA A 86 6.45 3.49 -8.64
CA ALA A 86 7.49 3.87 -7.69
C ALA A 86 7.13 3.35 -6.30
N VAL A 87 8.16 3.22 -5.46
CA VAL A 87 8.02 2.96 -4.04
C VAL A 87 8.90 3.98 -3.32
N GLU A 88 8.32 4.73 -2.41
CA GLU A 88 9.04 5.76 -1.64
C GLU A 88 8.78 5.54 -0.16
N THR A 89 9.69 6.02 0.66
CA THR A 89 9.59 5.89 2.11
C THR A 89 9.73 7.27 2.75
N TYR A 90 8.91 7.52 3.77
CA TYR A 90 8.88 8.81 4.46
C TYR A 90 8.68 8.62 5.94
N ASP A 91 9.25 9.51 6.74
CA ASP A 91 8.88 9.61 8.15
C ASP A 91 7.47 10.16 8.23
N VAL A 92 6.71 9.69 9.22
CA VAL A 92 5.39 10.24 9.49
C VAL A 92 5.55 11.39 10.46
N LEU A 93 5.27 12.60 9.99
CA LEU A 93 5.41 13.80 10.82
C LEU A 93 4.17 14.08 11.66
N PHE A 94 3.02 13.63 11.17
CA PHE A 94 1.76 13.77 11.89
C PHE A 94 0.77 12.73 11.38
N PHE A 95 0.09 12.05 12.30
CA PHE A 95 -0.94 11.09 11.97
C PHE A 95 -2.00 11.12 13.04
N ASP A 96 -3.23 11.30 12.64
CA ASP A 96 -4.38 11.27 13.53
C ASP A 96 -5.50 10.49 12.88
N VAL A 97 -6.13 9.63 13.63
CA VAL A 97 -7.31 8.90 13.18
C VAL A 97 -8.51 9.54 13.84
N GLY A 98 -9.34 10.18 13.03
CA GLY A 98 -10.60 10.69 13.52
C GLY A 98 -11.45 9.53 14.00
N GLY A 99 -12.05 9.67 15.15
CA GLY A 99 -12.84 8.60 15.71
C GLY A 99 -14.21 9.08 16.11
N GLU A 100 -15.06 8.13 16.36
CA GLU A 100 -16.34 8.42 16.92
C GLU A 100 -16.30 8.44 18.38
#